data_537897d1d8627646e3df88f66fc90a31
#
_entry.id   537897d1d8627646e3df88f66fc90a31
#
_cell.length_a   1.000
_cell.length_b   1.000
_cell.length_c   1.000
_cell.angle_alpha   90.00
_cell.angle_beta   90.00
_cell.angle_gamma   90.00
#
_symmetry.space_group_name_H-M   'P 1'
#
loop_
_entity.id
_entity.type
_entity.pdbx_description
1 polymer ?
#
loop_
_entity_poly.entity_id
_entity_poly.type
_entity_poly.pdbx_seq_one_letter_code
_entity_poly.pdbx_strand_id
1 'polypeptide(L)'
;MELFHFDIETAGQYKDYDSFLDNDERGARLFMSKYEKMNWSEKYEDINEAYLENAGIISTYGRIVCISFGYESKGEKMIRSFYGDDERDIVESFNNLLKKIETKSYNLCGFRINHFDIPWVLHKLHKYEIEPANMIYLYDKKPWDVRVTDMSDDWKQKFAWAFSFDEMCYELSVASPKDIINGSDVHKYYWSGRIEDIKTYCEKDVSSSIDASKKLYKK
;
A
#
# COMPACT_ATOMS: atom_id res chain seq x y z
N MET A 1 -8.20 -19.66 -11.28
CA MET A 1 -8.17 -18.18 -11.10
C MET A 1 -6.71 -17.82 -10.92
N GLU A 2 -6.17 -16.97 -11.78
CA GLU A 2 -4.78 -16.50 -11.66
C GLU A 2 -4.77 -15.25 -10.80
N LEU A 3 -3.85 -15.18 -9.82
CA LEU A 3 -3.72 -14.07 -8.91
C LEU A 3 -2.55 -13.17 -9.35
N PHE A 4 -2.80 -11.88 -9.37
CA PHE A 4 -1.80 -10.84 -9.59
C PHE A 4 -1.66 -10.06 -8.28
N HIS A 5 -0.57 -10.28 -7.60
CA HIS A 5 -0.29 -9.71 -6.28
C HIS A 5 0.31 -8.33 -6.42
N PHE A 6 -0.05 -7.42 -5.52
CA PHE A 6 0.63 -6.14 -5.39
C PHE A 6 0.55 -5.62 -3.95
N ASP A 7 1.47 -4.73 -3.64
CA ASP A 7 1.63 -4.06 -2.37
C ASP A 7 2.21 -2.67 -2.60
N ILE A 8 1.92 -1.70 -1.72
CA ILE A 8 2.46 -0.34 -1.82
C ILE A 8 3.19 0.07 -0.56
N GLU A 9 4.26 0.87 -0.76
CA GLU A 9 4.92 1.56 0.34
C GLU A 9 4.71 3.06 0.24
N THR A 10 4.45 3.67 1.39
CA THR A 10 4.07 5.07 1.48
C THR A 10 4.92 5.81 2.51
N ALA A 11 5.19 7.09 2.24
CA ALA A 11 5.88 7.99 3.14
C ALA A 11 5.09 9.28 3.32
N GLY A 12 5.39 10.08 4.32
CA GLY A 12 4.89 11.46 4.42
C GLY A 12 5.34 12.27 3.20
N GLN A 13 4.49 13.17 2.72
CA GLN A 13 4.74 14.01 1.54
C GLN A 13 6.00 14.86 1.73
N TYR A 14 6.31 15.27 2.96
CA TYR A 14 7.48 16.04 3.36
C TYR A 14 8.23 15.31 4.47
N LYS A 15 9.49 15.70 4.69
CA LYS A 15 10.39 15.04 5.63
C LYS A 15 9.90 15.14 7.08
N ASP A 16 9.34 16.27 7.44
CA ASP A 16 8.85 16.61 8.77
C ASP A 16 7.75 17.68 8.68
N TYR A 17 7.09 18.00 9.79
CA TYR A 17 5.99 18.96 9.80
C TYR A 17 6.45 20.37 9.47
N ASP A 18 7.65 20.79 9.87
CA ASP A 18 8.19 22.11 9.53
C ASP A 18 8.39 22.24 8.02
N SER A 19 9.01 21.24 7.38
CA SER A 19 9.13 21.18 5.94
C SER A 19 7.75 21.16 5.23
N PHE A 20 6.75 20.53 5.82
CA PHE A 20 5.38 20.53 5.31
C PHE A 20 4.80 21.95 5.37
N LEU A 21 4.93 22.64 6.50
CA LEU A 21 4.43 24.01 6.68
C LEU A 21 5.10 24.98 5.70
N ASP A 22 6.41 24.86 5.52
CA ASP A 22 7.18 25.74 4.63
C ASP A 22 6.83 25.56 3.14
N ASN A 23 6.44 24.37 2.71
CA ASN A 23 6.19 24.04 1.29
C ASN A 23 4.71 23.97 0.91
N ASP A 24 3.82 23.65 1.86
CA ASP A 24 2.36 23.57 1.67
C ASP A 24 1.61 23.99 2.93
N GLU A 25 1.55 25.30 3.17
CA GLU A 25 0.87 25.87 4.33
C GLU A 25 -0.58 25.41 4.46
N ARG A 26 -1.30 25.27 3.33
CA ARG A 26 -2.70 24.83 3.35
C ARG A 26 -2.81 23.39 3.84
N GLY A 27 -2.00 22.49 3.30
CA GLY A 27 -1.96 21.08 3.71
C GLY A 27 -1.58 20.95 5.19
N ALA A 28 -0.57 21.70 5.63
CA ALA A 28 -0.11 21.69 7.03
C ALA A 28 -1.21 22.17 7.99
N ARG A 29 -1.97 23.21 7.64
CA ARG A 29 -3.15 23.66 8.42
C ARG A 29 -4.25 22.59 8.48
N LEU A 30 -4.49 21.85 7.40
CA LEU A 30 -5.45 20.73 7.42
C LEU A 30 -4.97 19.61 8.33
N PHE A 31 -3.67 19.33 8.33
CA PHE A 31 -3.08 18.34 9.24
C PHE A 31 -3.19 18.81 10.71
N MET A 32 -2.88 20.08 11.02
CA MET A 32 -3.06 20.67 12.35
C MET A 32 -4.52 20.54 12.83
N SER A 33 -5.49 20.88 11.98
CA SER A 33 -6.91 20.71 12.32
C SER A 33 -7.28 19.25 12.61
N LYS A 34 -6.66 18.29 11.91
CA LYS A 34 -6.83 16.86 12.18
C LYS A 34 -6.19 16.46 13.51
N TYR A 35 -4.96 16.96 13.79
CA TYR A 35 -4.25 16.76 15.05
C TYR A 35 -5.11 17.16 16.25
N GLU A 36 -5.73 18.36 16.19
CA GLU A 36 -6.63 18.85 17.22
C GLU A 36 -7.91 18.01 17.35
N LYS A 37 -8.60 17.71 16.24
CA LYS A 37 -9.84 16.94 16.24
C LYS A 37 -9.69 15.51 16.76
N MET A 38 -8.52 14.92 16.55
CA MET A 38 -8.22 13.55 16.98
C MET A 38 -7.65 13.50 18.39
N ASN A 39 -7.50 14.66 19.09
CA ASN A 39 -6.84 14.78 20.39
C ASN A 39 -5.45 14.11 20.40
N TRP A 40 -4.70 14.28 19.32
CA TRP A 40 -3.40 13.64 19.19
C TRP A 40 -2.34 14.22 20.13
N SER A 41 -2.57 15.42 20.69
CA SER A 41 -1.76 15.99 21.77
C SER A 41 -1.75 15.13 23.05
N GLU A 42 -2.72 14.24 23.23
CA GLU A 42 -2.74 13.27 24.33
C GLU A 42 -1.87 12.03 24.03
N LYS A 43 -1.52 11.80 22.77
CA LYS A 43 -0.81 10.60 22.29
C LYS A 43 0.62 10.88 21.86
N TYR A 44 0.89 12.05 21.30
CA TYR A 44 2.17 12.45 20.74
C TYR A 44 2.74 13.66 21.50
N GLU A 45 4.06 13.74 21.62
CA GLU A 45 4.74 14.84 22.30
C GLU A 45 4.48 16.18 21.61
N ASP A 46 4.45 16.18 20.27
CA ASP A 46 4.17 17.35 19.46
C ASP A 46 3.53 16.97 18.10
N ILE A 47 3.24 17.98 17.31
CA ILE A 47 2.64 17.80 15.98
C ILE A 47 3.61 17.15 14.99
N ASN A 48 4.91 17.34 15.16
CA ASN A 48 5.91 16.75 14.29
C ASN A 48 5.97 15.22 14.49
N GLU A 49 5.97 14.75 15.73
CA GLU A 49 5.86 13.32 16.02
C GLU A 49 4.57 12.74 15.45
N ALA A 50 3.43 13.42 15.63
CA ALA A 50 2.17 12.99 15.02
C ALA A 50 2.24 12.94 13.50
N TYR A 51 2.95 13.87 12.85
CA TYR A 51 3.15 13.88 11.41
C TYR A 51 4.01 12.69 10.94
N LEU A 52 5.14 12.45 11.60
CA LEU A 52 6.04 11.35 11.27
C LEU A 52 5.35 9.99 11.35
N GLU A 53 4.47 9.79 12.33
CA GLU A 53 3.76 8.53 12.56
C GLU A 53 2.53 8.36 11.66
N ASN A 54 1.88 9.44 11.21
CA ASN A 54 0.58 9.33 10.54
C ASN A 54 0.56 9.80 9.08
N ALA A 55 1.49 10.65 8.65
CA ALA A 55 1.43 11.21 7.29
C ALA A 55 1.56 10.11 6.22
N GLY A 56 2.39 9.10 6.46
CA GLY A 56 2.59 7.97 5.57
C GLY A 56 1.37 7.03 5.43
N ILE A 57 0.45 7.04 6.38
CA ILE A 57 -0.76 6.18 6.34
C ILE A 57 -2.03 6.92 5.92
N ILE A 58 -1.94 8.24 5.68
CA ILE A 58 -3.07 9.08 5.26
C ILE A 58 -2.77 9.65 3.88
N SER A 59 -3.46 9.17 2.86
CA SER A 59 -3.18 9.50 1.45
C SER A 59 -3.17 11.01 1.13
N THR A 60 -3.89 11.83 1.90
CA THR A 60 -3.90 13.29 1.77
C THR A 60 -2.56 13.93 2.12
N TYR A 61 -1.83 13.35 3.09
CA TYR A 61 -0.59 13.92 3.63
C TYR A 61 0.65 13.12 3.27
N GLY A 62 0.46 11.95 2.67
CA GLY A 62 1.53 11.07 2.25
C GLY A 62 1.66 10.96 0.74
N ARG A 63 2.64 10.17 0.32
CA ARG A 63 2.95 9.84 -1.06
C ARG A 63 3.26 8.35 -1.21
N ILE A 64 2.98 7.80 -2.38
CA ILE A 64 3.43 6.45 -2.76
C ILE A 64 4.87 6.56 -3.23
N VAL A 65 5.75 5.75 -2.66
CA VAL A 65 7.18 5.72 -3.00
C VAL A 65 7.61 4.42 -3.68
N CYS A 66 6.81 3.36 -3.52
CA CYS A 66 7.00 2.08 -4.19
C CYS A 66 5.66 1.39 -4.41
N ILE A 67 5.52 0.73 -5.55
CA ILE A 67 4.48 -0.26 -5.83
C ILE A 67 5.18 -1.50 -6.36
N SER A 68 5.17 -2.59 -5.59
CA SER A 68 5.64 -3.90 -6.04
C SER A 68 4.47 -4.77 -6.48
N PHE A 69 4.70 -5.57 -7.49
CA PHE A 69 3.68 -6.46 -8.04
C PHE A 69 4.30 -7.73 -8.60
N GLY A 70 3.50 -8.80 -8.63
CA GLY A 70 3.99 -10.06 -9.15
C GLY A 70 2.93 -11.15 -9.24
N TYR A 71 3.33 -12.24 -9.85
CA TYR A 71 2.54 -13.46 -10.00
C TYR A 71 3.48 -14.66 -10.07
N GLU A 72 2.92 -15.85 -9.91
CA GLU A 72 3.68 -17.08 -10.14
C GLU A 72 3.37 -17.64 -11.53
N SER A 73 4.40 -18.04 -12.24
CA SER A 73 4.29 -18.73 -13.52
C SER A 73 5.26 -19.90 -13.56
N LYS A 74 4.75 -21.09 -13.85
CA LYS A 74 5.56 -22.33 -13.96
C LYS A 74 6.44 -22.62 -12.72
N GLY A 75 5.96 -22.25 -11.53
CA GLY A 75 6.67 -22.45 -10.27
C GLY A 75 7.70 -21.38 -9.94
N GLU A 76 7.85 -20.34 -10.77
CA GLU A 76 8.74 -19.21 -10.55
C GLU A 76 7.93 -17.93 -10.24
N LYS A 77 8.38 -17.17 -9.27
CA LYS A 77 7.80 -15.86 -8.93
C LYS A 77 8.39 -14.78 -9.82
N MET A 78 7.52 -14.08 -10.53
CA MET A 78 7.85 -12.93 -11.35
C MET A 78 7.45 -11.66 -10.58
N ILE A 79 8.41 -10.98 -9.97
CA ILE A 79 8.17 -9.78 -9.15
C ILE A 79 8.90 -8.60 -9.78
N ARG A 80 8.26 -7.44 -9.79
CA ARG A 80 8.79 -6.16 -10.26
C ARG A 80 8.22 -5.01 -9.45
N SER A 81 8.86 -3.84 -9.54
CA SER A 81 8.46 -2.64 -8.81
C SER A 81 8.55 -1.39 -9.67
N PHE A 82 7.63 -0.44 -9.42
CA PHE A 82 7.76 0.96 -9.77
C PHE A 82 8.06 1.72 -8.49
N TYR A 83 9.13 2.50 -8.44
CA TYR A 83 9.57 3.16 -7.21
C TYR A 83 10.45 4.38 -7.51
N GLY A 84 10.57 5.28 -6.56
CA GLY A 84 11.41 6.47 -6.68
C GLY A 84 10.73 7.74 -6.16
N ASP A 85 11.18 8.89 -6.68
CA ASP A 85 10.73 10.21 -6.21
C ASP A 85 9.57 10.77 -7.03
N ASP A 86 9.30 10.27 -8.22
CA ASP A 86 8.18 10.71 -9.05
C ASP A 86 6.93 9.85 -8.77
N GLU A 87 6.11 10.29 -7.79
CA GLU A 87 4.86 9.61 -7.46
C GLU A 87 3.91 9.49 -8.65
N ARG A 88 3.89 10.51 -9.54
CA ARG A 88 3.02 10.47 -10.71
C ARG A 88 3.42 9.35 -11.66
N ASP A 89 4.72 9.25 -11.97
CA ASP A 89 5.22 8.18 -12.85
C ASP A 89 4.95 6.79 -12.26
N ILE A 90 5.16 6.61 -10.95
CA ILE A 90 4.90 5.34 -10.25
C ILE A 90 3.44 4.91 -10.44
N VAL A 91 2.49 5.78 -10.10
CA VAL A 91 1.06 5.42 -10.14
C VAL A 91 0.53 5.31 -11.57
N GLU A 92 1.02 6.14 -12.51
CA GLU A 92 0.66 6.07 -13.92
C GLU A 92 1.18 4.79 -14.57
N SER A 93 2.44 4.42 -14.29
CA SER A 93 3.05 3.18 -14.77
C SER A 93 2.30 1.95 -14.26
N PHE A 94 1.94 1.93 -12.97
CA PHE A 94 1.14 0.86 -12.40
C PHE A 94 -0.27 0.81 -13.00
N ASN A 95 -0.94 1.93 -13.14
CA ASN A 95 -2.27 2.00 -13.75
C ASN A 95 -2.26 1.51 -15.21
N ASN A 96 -1.23 1.87 -15.98
CA ASN A 96 -1.05 1.40 -17.35
C ASN A 96 -0.81 -0.12 -17.41
N LEU A 97 -0.11 -0.69 -16.41
CA LEU A 97 0.03 -2.12 -16.25
C LEU A 97 -1.33 -2.78 -15.96
N LEU A 98 -2.10 -2.23 -15.03
CA LEU A 98 -3.44 -2.73 -14.72
C LEU A 98 -4.35 -2.73 -15.95
N LYS A 99 -4.38 -1.66 -16.74
CA LYS A 99 -5.12 -1.59 -18.02
C LYS A 99 -4.71 -2.68 -19.01
N LYS A 100 -3.44 -3.08 -19.03
CA LYS A 100 -2.96 -4.17 -19.90
C LYS A 100 -3.39 -5.55 -19.39
N ILE A 101 -3.42 -5.77 -18.08
CA ILE A 101 -3.76 -7.07 -17.51
C ILE A 101 -5.26 -7.26 -17.28
N GLU A 102 -6.07 -6.20 -17.27
CA GLU A 102 -7.52 -6.32 -17.10
C GLU A 102 -8.22 -7.10 -18.23
N THR A 103 -7.59 -7.19 -19.40
CA THR A 103 -8.06 -8.05 -20.51
C THR A 103 -7.78 -9.53 -20.28
N LYS A 104 -6.97 -9.87 -19.27
CA LYS A 104 -6.63 -11.24 -18.89
C LYS A 104 -7.48 -11.68 -17.69
N SER A 105 -7.44 -12.96 -17.37
CA SER A 105 -8.24 -13.55 -16.28
C SER A 105 -7.58 -13.42 -14.90
N TYR A 106 -6.84 -12.33 -14.64
CA TYR A 106 -6.25 -12.06 -13.33
C TYR A 106 -7.24 -11.47 -12.35
N ASN A 107 -7.15 -11.89 -11.09
CA ASN A 107 -7.68 -11.16 -9.95
C ASN A 107 -6.52 -10.47 -9.21
N LEU A 108 -6.71 -9.22 -8.81
CA LEU A 108 -5.77 -8.54 -7.91
C LEU A 108 -5.80 -9.25 -6.55
N CYS A 109 -4.64 -9.40 -5.94
CA CYS A 109 -4.52 -10.05 -4.65
C CYS A 109 -3.50 -9.33 -3.76
N GLY A 110 -3.75 -9.30 -2.47
CA GLY A 110 -2.84 -8.76 -1.46
C GLY A 110 -3.46 -8.82 -0.07
N PHE A 111 -2.77 -8.27 0.91
CA PHE A 111 -3.23 -8.20 2.28
C PHE A 111 -3.74 -6.79 2.59
N ARG A 112 -5.03 -6.65 2.92
CA ARG A 112 -5.73 -5.37 3.18
C ARG A 112 -5.80 -4.41 1.98
N ILE A 113 -5.62 -4.90 0.77
CA ILE A 113 -5.58 -4.07 -0.43
C ILE A 113 -6.89 -3.31 -0.69
N ASN A 114 -8.05 -3.85 -0.26
CA ASN A 114 -9.33 -3.16 -0.34
C ASN A 114 -9.39 -1.94 0.58
N HIS A 115 -8.62 -1.95 1.66
CA HIS A 115 -8.70 -0.96 2.74
C HIS A 115 -7.56 0.05 2.71
N PHE A 116 -6.48 -0.27 2.01
CA PHE A 116 -5.29 0.59 1.95
C PHE A 116 -4.80 0.82 0.51
N ASP A 117 -4.26 -0.18 -0.15
CA ASP A 117 -3.53 -0.02 -1.41
C ASP A 117 -4.39 0.52 -2.55
N ILE A 118 -5.54 -0.10 -2.80
CA ILE A 118 -6.47 0.33 -3.86
C ILE A 118 -6.97 1.75 -3.61
N PRO A 119 -7.49 2.11 -2.41
CA PRO A 119 -7.85 3.49 -2.10
C PRO A 119 -6.72 4.49 -2.30
N TRP A 120 -5.49 4.15 -1.88
CA TRP A 120 -4.34 5.03 -2.06
C TRP A 120 -4.03 5.29 -3.54
N VAL A 121 -3.93 4.22 -4.33
CA VAL A 121 -3.69 4.33 -5.78
C VAL A 121 -4.79 5.17 -6.44
N LEU A 122 -6.06 4.92 -6.14
CA LEU A 122 -7.18 5.69 -6.67
C LEU A 122 -7.10 7.18 -6.30
N HIS A 123 -6.79 7.51 -5.02
CA HIS A 123 -6.65 8.90 -4.61
C HIS A 123 -5.53 9.61 -5.37
N LYS A 124 -4.39 8.94 -5.61
CA LYS A 124 -3.28 9.53 -6.36
C LYS A 124 -3.59 9.65 -7.85
N LEU A 125 -4.26 8.69 -8.45
CA LEU A 125 -4.72 8.80 -9.84
C LEU A 125 -5.67 10.00 -10.01
N HIS A 126 -6.63 10.19 -9.10
CA HIS A 126 -7.50 11.37 -9.11
C HIS A 126 -6.74 12.68 -8.90
N LYS A 127 -5.78 12.71 -7.96
CA LYS A 127 -4.89 13.88 -7.75
C LYS A 127 -4.18 14.30 -9.03
N TYR A 128 -3.76 13.34 -9.85
CA TYR A 128 -3.01 13.57 -11.08
C TYR A 128 -3.90 13.60 -12.34
N GLU A 129 -5.22 13.56 -12.19
CA GLU A 129 -6.20 13.58 -13.28
C GLU A 129 -5.99 12.41 -14.27
N ILE A 130 -5.60 11.23 -13.75
CA ILE A 130 -5.39 10.02 -14.53
C ILE A 130 -6.62 9.12 -14.37
N GLU A 131 -7.21 8.70 -15.48
CA GLU A 131 -8.35 7.79 -15.48
C GLU A 131 -7.93 6.38 -14.96
N PRO A 132 -8.54 5.89 -13.86
CA PRO A 132 -8.21 4.61 -13.28
C PRO A 132 -8.51 3.41 -14.21
N ALA A 133 -7.74 2.35 -14.09
CA ALA A 133 -8.07 1.06 -14.66
C ALA A 133 -9.36 0.52 -14.04
N ASN A 134 -10.21 -0.16 -14.85
CA ASN A 134 -11.47 -0.71 -14.36
C ASN A 134 -11.27 -1.74 -13.24
N MET A 135 -10.15 -2.43 -13.20
CA MET A 135 -9.87 -3.44 -12.15
C MET A 135 -9.93 -2.89 -10.74
N ILE A 136 -9.46 -1.67 -10.53
CA ILE A 136 -9.40 -1.01 -9.20
C ILE A 136 -10.55 -0.03 -8.97
N TYR A 137 -11.33 0.33 -10.00
CA TYR A 137 -12.48 1.19 -9.85
C TYR A 137 -13.69 0.36 -9.44
N LEU A 138 -13.97 0.30 -8.14
CA LEU A 138 -14.94 -0.64 -7.56
C LEU A 138 -16.34 -0.03 -7.30
N TYR A 139 -16.49 1.29 -7.47
CA TYR A 139 -17.65 2.05 -7.01
C TYR A 139 -19.00 1.53 -7.52
N ASP A 140 -19.12 1.20 -8.81
CA ASP A 140 -20.37 0.76 -9.43
C ASP A 140 -20.42 -0.76 -9.71
N LYS A 141 -19.46 -1.52 -9.18
CA LYS A 141 -19.37 -2.95 -9.48
C LYS A 141 -20.26 -3.77 -8.56
N LYS A 142 -20.91 -4.74 -9.16
CA LYS A 142 -21.57 -5.80 -8.41
C LYS A 142 -20.50 -6.72 -7.80
N PRO A 143 -20.77 -7.36 -6.64
CA PRO A 143 -19.77 -8.20 -5.97
C PRO A 143 -19.12 -9.25 -6.85
N TRP A 144 -19.85 -9.81 -7.82
CA TRP A 144 -19.34 -10.84 -8.74
C TRP A 144 -18.51 -10.29 -9.92
N ASP A 145 -18.54 -8.97 -10.15
CA ASP A 145 -17.72 -8.27 -11.15
C ASP A 145 -16.42 -7.72 -10.55
N VAL A 146 -16.28 -7.79 -9.22
CA VAL A 146 -15.08 -7.37 -8.49
C VAL A 146 -14.01 -8.44 -8.65
N ARG A 147 -12.89 -8.05 -9.25
CA ARG A 147 -11.74 -8.93 -9.50
C ARG A 147 -10.61 -8.65 -8.50
N VAL A 148 -10.97 -8.60 -7.22
CA VAL A 148 -10.06 -8.36 -6.10
C VAL A 148 -10.27 -9.46 -5.07
N THR A 149 -9.18 -10.00 -4.57
CA THR A 149 -9.09 -11.00 -3.52
C THR A 149 -8.25 -10.40 -2.39
N ASP A 150 -8.89 -9.99 -1.30
CA ASP A 150 -8.21 -9.46 -0.13
C ASP A 150 -8.00 -10.57 0.89
N MET A 151 -6.74 -10.97 1.07
CA MET A 151 -6.41 -12.08 1.98
C MET A 151 -6.77 -11.78 3.43
N SER A 152 -6.76 -10.50 3.84
CA SER A 152 -7.15 -10.14 5.21
C SER A 152 -8.64 -10.31 5.45
N ASP A 153 -9.46 -9.96 4.46
CA ASP A 153 -10.91 -10.13 4.55
C ASP A 153 -11.29 -11.62 4.56
N ASP A 154 -10.64 -12.41 3.69
CA ASP A 154 -10.87 -13.85 3.61
C ASP A 154 -10.38 -14.59 4.86
N TRP A 155 -9.23 -14.20 5.42
CA TRP A 155 -8.68 -14.75 6.65
C TRP A 155 -9.52 -14.39 7.87
N LYS A 156 -9.89 -13.12 7.99
CA LYS A 156 -10.69 -12.59 9.08
C LYS A 156 -12.10 -13.18 9.10
N GLN A 157 -12.70 -13.41 7.93
CA GLN A 157 -14.10 -13.80 7.78
C GLN A 157 -15.02 -12.88 8.61
N LYS A 158 -15.67 -13.42 9.65
CA LYS A 158 -16.55 -12.67 10.56
C LYS A 158 -15.90 -12.30 11.90
N PHE A 159 -14.63 -12.63 12.12
CA PHE A 159 -13.94 -12.28 13.36
C PHE A 159 -13.59 -10.80 13.40
N ALA A 160 -13.79 -10.18 14.59
CA ALA A 160 -13.54 -8.76 14.78
C ALA A 160 -12.07 -8.40 15.08
N TRP A 161 -11.25 -9.39 15.43
CA TRP A 161 -9.86 -9.16 15.83
C TRP A 161 -8.99 -8.68 14.67
N ALA A 162 -8.22 -7.64 14.95
CA ALA A 162 -7.17 -7.20 14.04
C ALA A 162 -6.00 -8.19 14.10
N PHE A 163 -5.39 -8.48 12.96
CA PHE A 163 -4.18 -9.27 12.84
C PHE A 163 -3.31 -8.65 11.73
N SER A 164 -2.02 -8.89 11.83
CA SER A 164 -1.03 -8.43 10.87
C SER A 164 -0.80 -9.47 9.77
N PHE A 165 -0.21 -9.04 8.66
CA PHE A 165 0.23 -9.96 7.61
C PHE A 165 1.29 -10.95 8.14
N ASP A 166 2.15 -10.49 9.03
CA ASP A 166 3.17 -11.32 9.67
C ASP A 166 2.57 -12.47 10.51
N GLU A 167 1.52 -12.19 11.30
CA GLU A 167 0.80 -13.22 12.04
C GLU A 167 0.14 -14.25 11.12
N MET A 168 -0.43 -13.80 9.99
CA MET A 168 -0.98 -14.70 8.98
C MET A 168 0.11 -15.55 8.34
N CYS A 169 1.26 -14.98 8.00
CA CYS A 169 2.41 -15.72 7.47
C CYS A 169 2.91 -16.76 8.46
N TYR A 170 3.02 -16.39 9.75
CA TYR A 170 3.41 -17.31 10.80
C TYR A 170 2.48 -18.52 10.90
N GLU A 171 1.18 -18.30 10.98
CA GLU A 171 0.18 -19.37 11.06
C GLU A 171 0.20 -20.28 9.81
N LEU A 172 0.37 -19.67 8.64
CA LEU A 172 0.49 -20.40 7.38
C LEU A 172 1.87 -21.05 7.16
N SER A 173 2.84 -20.87 8.07
CA SER A 173 4.24 -21.28 7.88
C SER A 173 4.82 -20.79 6.55
N VAL A 174 4.65 -19.51 6.28
CA VAL A 174 5.24 -18.74 5.17
C VAL A 174 6.32 -17.84 5.74
N ALA A 175 7.38 -17.58 4.98
CA ALA A 175 8.42 -16.66 5.42
C ALA A 175 7.84 -15.26 5.66
N SER A 176 8.19 -14.66 6.82
CA SER A 176 7.82 -13.29 7.13
C SER A 176 8.54 -12.31 6.20
N PRO A 177 7.87 -11.25 5.70
CA PRO A 177 8.55 -10.19 4.99
C PRO A 177 9.40 -9.28 5.90
N LYS A 178 9.16 -9.32 7.22
CA LYS A 178 9.74 -8.41 8.22
C LYS A 178 11.10 -8.87 8.72
N ASP A 179 12.14 -8.74 7.89
CA ASP A 179 13.52 -9.05 8.33
C ASP A 179 14.34 -7.79 8.66
N ILE A 180 14.11 -6.66 7.95
CA ILE A 180 15.02 -5.50 7.96
C ILE A 180 14.26 -4.20 8.23
N ILE A 181 13.05 -4.05 7.69
CA ILE A 181 12.23 -2.83 7.75
C ILE A 181 10.82 -3.19 8.22
N ASN A 182 10.21 -2.30 8.99
CA ASN A 182 8.76 -2.32 9.25
C ASN A 182 8.09 -1.20 8.45
N GLY A 183 6.81 -1.32 8.15
CA GLY A 183 6.06 -0.28 7.45
C GLY A 183 6.16 1.10 8.12
N SER A 184 6.28 1.15 9.46
CA SER A 184 6.52 2.38 10.22
C SER A 184 7.87 3.05 9.92
N ASP A 185 8.86 2.31 9.42
CA ASP A 185 10.20 2.85 9.13
C ASP A 185 10.30 3.43 7.72
N VAL A 186 9.34 3.16 6.83
CA VAL A 186 9.37 3.55 5.40
C VAL A 186 9.59 5.04 5.23
N HIS A 187 8.92 5.89 6.02
CA HIS A 187 9.11 7.33 5.99
C HIS A 187 10.57 7.74 6.24
N LYS A 188 11.18 7.20 7.30
CA LYS A 188 12.56 7.46 7.68
C LYS A 188 13.55 6.98 6.61
N TYR A 189 13.31 5.79 6.06
CA TYR A 189 14.16 5.21 5.01
C TYR A 189 14.10 6.05 3.74
N TYR A 190 12.90 6.45 3.32
CA TYR A 190 12.69 7.28 2.14
C TYR A 190 13.44 8.61 2.25
N TRP A 191 13.23 9.36 3.34
CA TRP A 191 13.86 10.66 3.54
C TRP A 191 15.35 10.58 3.87
N SER A 192 15.91 9.40 4.11
CA SER A 192 17.36 9.14 4.19
C SER A 192 17.96 8.65 2.88
N GLY A 193 17.22 8.63 1.78
CA GLY A 193 17.69 8.21 0.45
C GLY A 193 17.82 6.69 0.26
N ARG A 194 17.18 5.88 1.14
CA ARG A 194 17.26 4.41 1.13
C ARG A 194 16.11 3.76 0.36
N ILE A 195 15.80 4.26 -0.81
CA ILE A 195 14.65 3.79 -1.61
C ILE A 195 14.80 2.32 -2.08
N GLU A 196 16.04 1.85 -2.33
CA GLU A 196 16.29 0.45 -2.73
C GLU A 196 15.96 -0.54 -1.61
N ASP A 197 16.14 -0.14 -0.35
CA ASP A 197 15.75 -0.97 0.79
C ASP A 197 14.23 -1.09 0.89
N ILE A 198 13.51 0.03 0.65
CA ILE A 198 12.04 0.06 0.61
C ILE A 198 11.51 -0.85 -0.51
N LYS A 199 12.09 -0.73 -1.72
CA LYS A 199 11.75 -1.61 -2.84
C LYS A 199 11.94 -3.09 -2.46
N THR A 200 13.09 -3.42 -1.88
CA THR A 200 13.40 -4.79 -1.48
C THR A 200 12.40 -5.33 -0.45
N TYR A 201 11.98 -4.50 0.49
CA TYR A 201 10.97 -4.81 1.48
C TYR A 201 9.60 -5.06 0.81
N CYS A 202 9.12 -4.13 -0.01
CA CYS A 202 7.85 -4.24 -0.74
C CYS A 202 7.81 -5.49 -1.67
N GLU A 203 8.93 -5.84 -2.32
CA GLU A 203 9.05 -7.07 -3.12
C GLU A 203 8.95 -8.34 -2.26
N LYS A 204 9.45 -8.31 -1.03
CA LYS A 204 9.29 -9.42 -0.07
C LYS A 204 7.83 -9.57 0.37
N ASP A 205 7.12 -8.46 0.63
CA ASP A 205 5.68 -8.50 0.94
C ASP A 205 4.90 -9.17 -0.20
N VAL A 206 5.16 -8.80 -1.45
CA VAL A 206 4.56 -9.47 -2.62
C VAL A 206 4.96 -10.94 -2.70
N SER A 207 6.22 -11.28 -2.45
CA SER A 207 6.69 -12.68 -2.45
C SER A 207 5.98 -13.53 -1.41
N SER A 208 5.87 -13.02 -0.18
CA SER A 208 5.17 -13.70 0.91
C SER A 208 3.66 -13.78 0.65
N SER A 209 3.07 -12.75 0.03
CA SER A 209 1.67 -12.74 -0.42
C SER A 209 1.38 -13.87 -1.43
N ILE A 210 2.28 -14.09 -2.40
CA ILE A 210 2.17 -15.22 -3.36
C ILE A 210 2.17 -16.56 -2.60
N ASP A 211 3.09 -16.77 -1.67
CA ASP A 211 3.17 -18.03 -0.92
C ASP A 211 1.98 -18.23 0.03
N ALA A 212 1.53 -17.17 0.70
CA ALA A 212 0.37 -17.22 1.59
C ALA A 212 -0.90 -17.57 0.81
N SER A 213 -1.11 -16.94 -0.35
CA SER A 213 -2.28 -17.20 -1.18
C SER A 213 -2.37 -18.65 -1.67
N LYS A 214 -1.23 -19.28 -1.99
CA LYS A 214 -1.18 -20.70 -2.36
C LYS A 214 -1.69 -21.60 -1.24
N LYS A 215 -1.39 -21.26 0.02
CA LYS A 215 -1.84 -22.03 1.18
C LYS A 215 -3.31 -21.73 1.51
N LEU A 216 -3.71 -20.48 1.42
CA LEU A 216 -5.06 -20.05 1.74
C LEU A 216 -6.10 -20.52 0.70
N TYR A 217 -5.74 -20.50 -0.59
CA TYR A 217 -6.67 -20.81 -1.69
C TYR A 217 -6.40 -22.16 -2.36
N LYS A 218 -5.70 -23.08 -1.67
CA LYS A 218 -5.57 -24.46 -2.16
C LYS A 218 -6.96 -25.07 -2.35
N LYS A 219 -7.26 -25.45 -3.58
CA LYS A 219 -8.35 -26.35 -3.95
C LYS A 219 -7.84 -27.75 -4.13
#